data_a5a1a2fb57883831254a4baed38b2a65
#
_entry.id   a5a1a2fb57883831254a4baed38b2a65
#
_cell.length_a   1.000
_cell.length_b   1.000
_cell.length_c   1.000
_cell.angle_alpha   90.00
_cell.angle_beta   90.00
_cell.angle_gamma   90.00
#
_symmetry.space_group_name_H-M   'P 1'
#
loop_
_entity.id
_entity.type
_entity.pdbx_description
1 polymer ?
#
loop_
_entity_poly.entity_id
_entity_poly.type
_entity_poly.pdbx_seq_one_letter_code
_entity_poly.pdbx_strand_id
1 'polypeptide(L)'
;LLGEGDNEKLMEKYGISPEYDYRKNSIYKTFLACDAVSDEVLLRYHYRCSPKIIDFNNQKYYHSRLKICTESGQEQPLVYVDVTDDRTEQKNTAPGEIEQIVRYAEAHKDKTIGVITPFVNQKNAIEKRLKEEGLDQVVCGTVHAFQGDEKDVILFSTAITGQTGEGTYGWLKNNRELINVAVSRAREQLIVLSNTRNLERLHRQEEEDDFYDLVQYVRTNGTSRVTPRNTASRALGIKPYSTATEEAFLTTLNHALDNLWLSQNRFSVEKEVAVSQVFEDNLSCSDLFYTGRFDFVVYERNSQRKYPVLVIELDGREHYGNEIVMARDRKKEEICRAHDMELIRVENSYARRYQHIKRILETYFAAAR
;
A
#
# COMPACT_ATOMS: atom_id res chain seq x y z
N LEU A 1 -18.80 -6.55 -29.37
CA LEU A 1 -17.55 -6.46 -30.13
C LEU A 1 -17.36 -7.72 -30.96
N LEU A 2 -17.04 -7.56 -32.24
CA LEU A 2 -16.81 -8.66 -33.17
C LEU A 2 -15.58 -9.50 -32.74
N GLY A 3 -15.62 -10.81 -33.01
CA GLY A 3 -14.45 -11.68 -32.83
C GLY A 3 -13.28 -11.25 -33.72
N GLU A 4 -12.06 -11.67 -33.39
CA GLU A 4 -10.85 -11.24 -34.11
C GLU A 4 -10.91 -11.60 -35.59
N GLY A 5 -11.21 -12.87 -35.90
CA GLY A 5 -11.33 -13.31 -37.27
C GLY A 5 -12.53 -12.74 -38.06
N ASP A 6 -13.56 -12.28 -37.40
CA ASP A 6 -14.72 -11.66 -38.04
C ASP A 6 -14.44 -10.22 -38.40
N ASN A 7 -13.68 -9.49 -37.57
CA ASN A 7 -13.27 -8.13 -37.88
C ASN A 7 -12.32 -8.11 -39.10
N GLU A 8 -11.33 -8.99 -39.14
CA GLU A 8 -10.40 -9.08 -40.30
C GLU A 8 -11.12 -9.40 -41.61
N LYS A 9 -12.05 -10.38 -41.60
CA LYS A 9 -12.85 -10.71 -42.78
C LYS A 9 -13.73 -9.56 -43.28
N LEU A 10 -14.29 -8.77 -42.35
CA LEU A 10 -15.10 -7.60 -42.72
C LEU A 10 -14.23 -6.50 -43.28
N MET A 11 -13.06 -6.25 -42.70
CA MET A 11 -12.12 -5.25 -43.22
C MET A 11 -11.66 -5.62 -44.63
N GLU A 12 -11.30 -6.86 -44.89
CA GLU A 12 -10.93 -7.37 -46.21
C GLU A 12 -12.10 -7.27 -47.18
N LYS A 13 -13.29 -7.75 -46.79
CA LYS A 13 -14.49 -7.73 -47.62
C LYS A 13 -14.88 -6.33 -48.13
N TYR A 14 -14.71 -5.32 -47.28
CA TYR A 14 -15.11 -3.95 -47.57
C TYR A 14 -13.92 -3.04 -47.92
N GLY A 15 -12.72 -3.59 -48.08
CA GLY A 15 -11.51 -2.84 -48.41
C GLY A 15 -11.18 -1.76 -47.37
N ILE A 16 -11.43 -2.03 -46.10
CA ILE A 16 -11.16 -1.08 -45.00
C ILE A 16 -9.66 -1.09 -44.72
N SER A 17 -9.06 0.09 -44.77
CA SER A 17 -7.64 0.26 -44.48
C SER A 17 -7.29 -0.09 -43.03
N PRO A 18 -6.09 -0.66 -42.77
CA PRO A 18 -5.66 -1.09 -41.43
C PRO A 18 -5.68 0.01 -40.34
N GLU A 19 -5.56 1.28 -40.75
CA GLU A 19 -5.60 2.45 -39.88
C GLU A 19 -6.96 2.58 -39.16
N TYR A 20 -8.05 2.05 -39.77
CA TYR A 20 -9.40 2.06 -39.23
C TYR A 20 -9.70 0.83 -38.34
N ASP A 21 -8.74 -0.05 -38.13
CA ASP A 21 -8.95 -1.18 -37.21
C ASP A 21 -9.09 -0.70 -35.76
N TYR A 22 -10.33 -0.55 -35.29
CA TYR A 22 -10.68 -0.08 -33.95
C TYR A 22 -10.15 -0.99 -32.81
N ARG A 23 -9.70 -2.18 -33.14
CA ARG A 23 -9.12 -3.12 -32.17
C ARG A 23 -7.64 -2.83 -31.91
N LYS A 24 -6.94 -2.31 -32.91
CA LYS A 24 -5.51 -1.97 -32.86
C LYS A 24 -5.28 -0.48 -32.65
N ASN A 25 -6.22 0.34 -33.10
CA ASN A 25 -6.10 1.78 -33.09
C ASN A 25 -7.21 2.46 -32.32
N SER A 26 -6.86 3.43 -31.48
CA SER A 26 -7.81 4.40 -30.95
C SER A 26 -8.24 5.38 -32.04
N ILE A 27 -9.37 6.06 -31.84
CA ILE A 27 -9.81 7.15 -32.72
C ILE A 27 -8.67 8.15 -33.00
N TYR A 28 -7.92 8.51 -31.95
CA TYR A 28 -6.78 9.43 -32.05
C TYR A 28 -5.68 8.88 -32.98
N LYS A 29 -5.28 7.62 -32.83
CA LYS A 29 -4.31 6.97 -33.72
C LYS A 29 -4.78 6.90 -35.18
N THR A 30 -6.08 6.62 -35.35
CA THR A 30 -6.69 6.63 -36.70
C THR A 30 -6.64 8.03 -37.32
N PHE A 31 -6.97 9.08 -36.58
CA PHE A 31 -6.85 10.45 -37.09
C PHE A 31 -5.42 10.82 -37.43
N LEU A 32 -4.45 10.50 -36.59
CA LEU A 32 -3.03 10.74 -36.89
C LEU A 32 -2.56 10.05 -38.18
N ALA A 33 -3.06 8.85 -38.45
CA ALA A 33 -2.67 8.08 -39.63
C ALA A 33 -3.36 8.57 -40.91
N CYS A 34 -4.57 9.08 -40.80
CA CYS A 34 -5.41 9.43 -41.96
C CYS A 34 -5.41 10.93 -42.29
N ASP A 35 -5.09 11.80 -41.33
CA ASP A 35 -5.08 13.25 -41.54
C ASP A 35 -3.65 13.76 -41.79
N ALA A 36 -3.35 14.01 -43.03
CA ALA A 36 -2.06 14.56 -43.47
C ALA A 36 -1.99 16.11 -43.41
N VAL A 37 -3.05 16.79 -42.99
CA VAL A 37 -3.20 18.24 -43.05
C VAL A 37 -3.13 18.91 -41.67
N SER A 38 -3.60 18.24 -40.63
CA SER A 38 -3.65 18.83 -39.29
C SER A 38 -2.36 18.57 -38.50
N ASP A 39 -1.86 19.59 -37.84
CA ASP A 39 -0.71 19.47 -36.94
C ASP A 39 -1.14 18.89 -35.59
N GLU A 40 -0.32 18.00 -35.03
CA GLU A 40 -0.47 17.54 -33.67
C GLU A 40 -0.10 18.66 -32.69
N VAL A 41 -1.04 19.07 -31.85
CA VAL A 41 -0.82 20.06 -30.80
C VAL A 41 -0.79 19.41 -29.43
N LEU A 42 0.36 19.47 -28.81
CA LEU A 42 0.51 19.07 -27.40
C LEU A 42 0.06 20.20 -26.48
N LEU A 43 -0.98 19.95 -25.65
CA LEU A 43 -1.38 20.85 -24.59
C LEU A 43 -0.37 20.79 -23.44
N ARG A 44 0.46 21.80 -23.31
CA ARG A 44 1.63 21.79 -22.42
C ARG A 44 1.37 22.40 -21.03
N TYR A 45 0.31 23.16 -20.84
CA TYR A 45 0.06 23.83 -19.56
C TYR A 45 -0.75 22.93 -18.63
N HIS A 46 -0.21 22.68 -17.45
CA HIS A 46 -0.86 21.85 -16.42
C HIS A 46 -1.23 22.69 -15.20
N TYR A 47 -2.53 22.67 -14.83
CA TYR A 47 -3.12 23.52 -13.77
C TYR A 47 -3.80 22.70 -12.67
N ARG A 48 -3.60 21.39 -12.61
CA ARG A 48 -4.38 20.51 -11.71
C ARG A 48 -3.59 19.97 -10.54
N CYS A 49 -2.61 19.15 -10.79
CA CYS A 49 -1.91 18.40 -9.76
C CYS A 49 -0.81 19.22 -9.11
N SER A 50 -0.51 18.94 -7.85
CA SER A 50 0.72 19.41 -7.21
C SER A 50 1.95 19.13 -8.08
N PRO A 51 2.94 20.03 -8.15
CA PRO A 51 4.10 19.89 -9.01
C PRO A 51 4.79 18.54 -8.90
N LYS A 52 5.05 18.07 -7.68
CA LYS A 52 5.73 16.78 -7.45
C LYS A 52 4.94 15.57 -7.96
N ILE A 53 3.60 15.66 -7.97
CA ILE A 53 2.76 14.56 -8.45
C ILE A 53 2.88 14.44 -9.97
N ILE A 54 2.65 15.53 -10.68
CA ILE A 54 2.60 15.50 -12.14
C ILE A 54 3.98 15.41 -12.78
N ASP A 55 5.04 15.72 -12.05
CA ASP A 55 6.41 15.68 -12.55
C ASP A 55 6.84 14.27 -12.96
N PHE A 56 6.35 13.22 -12.28
CA PHE A 56 6.53 11.84 -12.73
C PHE A 56 6.00 11.64 -14.16
N ASN A 57 4.76 12.02 -14.39
CA ASN A 57 4.16 11.91 -15.74
C ASN A 57 4.89 12.78 -16.74
N ASN A 58 5.30 14.00 -16.34
CA ASN A 58 6.02 14.92 -17.20
C ASN A 58 7.33 14.32 -17.69
N GLN A 59 8.11 13.74 -16.80
CA GLN A 59 9.36 13.07 -17.14
C GLN A 59 9.12 11.82 -18.00
N LYS A 60 8.19 10.96 -17.55
CA LYS A 60 8.01 9.62 -18.15
C LYS A 60 7.26 9.62 -19.48
N TYR A 61 6.20 10.44 -19.61
CA TYR A 61 5.26 10.39 -20.76
C TYR A 61 5.27 11.63 -21.62
N TYR A 62 5.68 12.79 -21.10
CA TYR A 62 5.64 14.06 -21.82
C TYR A 62 7.02 14.64 -22.11
N HIS A 63 8.10 13.85 -21.89
CA HIS A 63 9.49 14.26 -22.19
C HIS A 63 9.86 15.62 -21.58
N SER A 64 9.38 15.88 -20.35
CA SER A 64 9.58 17.15 -19.62
C SER A 64 9.06 18.40 -20.34
N ARG A 65 8.09 18.23 -21.26
CA ARG A 65 7.53 19.35 -22.05
C ARG A 65 6.33 20.04 -21.38
N LEU A 66 5.78 19.50 -20.31
CA LEU A 66 4.69 20.16 -19.58
C LEU A 66 5.22 21.38 -18.82
N LYS A 67 4.44 22.46 -18.88
CA LYS A 67 4.61 23.65 -18.05
C LYS A 67 3.66 23.54 -16.86
N ILE A 68 4.21 23.25 -15.69
CA ILE A 68 3.45 23.09 -14.45
C ILE A 68 3.16 24.48 -13.90
N CYS A 69 1.87 24.83 -13.83
CA CYS A 69 1.38 26.15 -13.39
C CYS A 69 0.69 26.12 -12.03
N THR A 70 0.85 25.01 -11.29
CA THR A 70 0.32 24.84 -9.94
C THR A 70 1.39 25.15 -8.91
N GLU A 71 0.97 25.67 -7.75
CA GLU A 71 1.84 25.84 -6.59
C GLU A 71 1.80 24.62 -5.68
N SER A 72 2.86 24.41 -4.92
CA SER A 72 2.92 23.35 -3.92
C SER A 72 2.15 23.76 -2.68
N GLY A 73 0.92 23.25 -2.53
CA GLY A 73 0.05 23.56 -1.38
C GLY A 73 0.13 22.58 -0.23
N GLN A 74 0.66 21.37 -0.48
CA GLN A 74 0.75 20.29 0.51
C GLN A 74 2.22 20.03 0.88
N GLU A 75 2.45 19.82 2.19
CA GLU A 75 3.77 19.47 2.71
C GLU A 75 4.24 18.09 2.21
N GLN A 76 3.31 17.15 2.04
CA GLN A 76 3.56 15.77 1.60
C GLN A 76 2.64 15.35 0.45
N PRO A 77 2.90 15.82 -0.78
CA PRO A 77 2.04 15.50 -1.92
C PRO A 77 2.18 14.05 -2.41
N LEU A 78 3.26 13.37 -2.07
CA LEU A 78 3.53 11.97 -2.43
C LEU A 78 3.72 11.15 -1.18
N VAL A 79 2.98 10.05 -1.07
CA VAL A 79 3.10 9.10 0.06
C VAL A 79 3.12 7.68 -0.48
N TYR A 80 4.10 6.91 -0.07
CA TYR A 80 4.15 5.46 -0.28
C TYR A 80 3.76 4.74 1.00
N VAL A 81 2.83 3.80 0.90
CA VAL A 81 2.44 2.93 2.01
C VAL A 81 2.84 1.50 1.65
N ASP A 82 3.89 1.01 2.30
CA ASP A 82 4.29 -0.39 2.20
C ASP A 82 3.37 -1.25 3.07
N VAL A 83 2.46 -1.95 2.43
CA VAL A 83 1.47 -2.80 3.09
C VAL A 83 2.07 -4.19 3.27
N THR A 84 2.50 -4.50 4.48
CA THR A 84 3.16 -5.77 4.79
C THR A 84 2.21 -6.97 4.83
N ASP A 85 0.91 -6.74 5.02
CA ASP A 85 -0.12 -7.78 4.95
C ASP A 85 -0.38 -8.18 3.50
N ASP A 86 0.18 -9.31 3.09
CA ASP A 86 0.11 -9.86 1.73
C ASP A 86 -0.94 -10.96 1.56
N ARG A 87 -1.84 -11.12 2.54
CA ARG A 87 -2.97 -12.06 2.44
C ARG A 87 -3.88 -11.67 1.29
N THR A 88 -4.49 -12.67 0.68
CA THR A 88 -5.53 -12.46 -0.31
C THR A 88 -6.67 -13.44 -0.06
N GLU A 89 -7.90 -12.94 -0.07
CA GLU A 89 -9.12 -13.74 0.06
C GLU A 89 -9.66 -14.15 -1.31
N GLN A 90 -9.39 -13.34 -2.31
CA GLN A 90 -9.81 -13.54 -3.68
C GLN A 90 -8.71 -13.06 -4.64
N LYS A 91 -8.62 -13.65 -5.83
CA LYS A 91 -7.64 -13.25 -6.84
C LYS A 91 -7.68 -11.73 -7.08
N ASN A 92 -6.51 -11.11 -7.07
CA ASN A 92 -6.33 -9.66 -7.26
C ASN A 92 -7.07 -8.82 -6.22
N THR A 93 -7.04 -9.24 -4.95
CA THR A 93 -7.47 -8.44 -3.79
C THR A 93 -6.38 -8.40 -2.74
N ALA A 94 -6.28 -7.29 -2.04
CA ALA A 94 -5.33 -7.04 -0.96
C ALA A 94 -6.07 -6.42 0.25
N PRO A 95 -6.56 -7.25 1.18
CA PRO A 95 -7.28 -6.78 2.36
C PRO A 95 -6.48 -5.77 3.20
N GLY A 96 -5.15 -5.93 3.27
CA GLY A 96 -4.30 -4.98 3.97
C GLY A 96 -4.33 -3.57 3.36
N GLU A 97 -4.40 -3.45 2.03
CA GLU A 97 -4.56 -2.15 1.37
C GLU A 97 -5.95 -1.56 1.66
N ILE A 98 -7.00 -2.39 1.67
CA ILE A 98 -8.39 -1.96 1.97
C ILE A 98 -8.48 -1.36 3.37
N GLU A 99 -7.86 -1.98 4.36
CA GLU A 99 -7.81 -1.45 5.72
C GLU A 99 -7.13 -0.07 5.79
N GLN A 100 -6.04 0.13 5.05
CA GLN A 100 -5.37 1.43 5.00
C GLN A 100 -6.23 2.50 4.33
N ILE A 101 -6.99 2.13 3.29
CA ILE A 101 -7.93 3.04 2.61
C ILE A 101 -9.02 3.50 3.58
N VAL A 102 -9.64 2.57 4.29
CA VAL A 102 -10.69 2.88 5.28
C VAL A 102 -10.15 3.79 6.37
N ARG A 103 -9.01 3.46 6.97
CA ARG A 103 -8.37 4.28 8.00
C ARG A 103 -8.07 5.70 7.51
N TYR A 104 -7.56 5.82 6.29
CA TYR A 104 -7.28 7.13 5.73
C TYR A 104 -8.57 7.94 5.52
N ALA A 105 -9.61 7.32 4.97
CA ALA A 105 -10.89 7.97 4.70
C ALA A 105 -11.62 8.41 5.98
N GLU A 106 -11.55 7.60 7.04
CA GLU A 106 -12.11 7.96 8.36
C GLU A 106 -11.41 9.18 8.97
N ALA A 107 -10.09 9.27 8.80
CA ALA A 107 -9.29 10.35 9.36
C ALA A 107 -9.38 11.67 8.57
N HIS A 108 -9.82 11.64 7.30
CA HIS A 108 -9.78 12.79 6.39
C HIS A 108 -11.15 13.04 5.73
N LYS A 109 -12.20 13.16 6.52
CA LYS A 109 -13.57 13.38 6.03
C LYS A 109 -13.80 14.75 5.39
N ASP A 110 -12.88 15.67 5.60
CA ASP A 110 -12.85 17.02 5.04
C ASP A 110 -12.30 17.09 3.60
N LYS A 111 -11.69 15.99 3.11
CA LYS A 111 -11.10 15.91 1.77
C LYS A 111 -11.99 15.16 0.80
N THR A 112 -11.92 15.52 -0.48
CA THR A 112 -12.47 14.69 -1.55
C THR A 112 -11.49 13.57 -1.86
N ILE A 113 -11.93 12.32 -1.61
CA ILE A 113 -11.08 11.15 -1.72
C ILE A 113 -11.54 10.27 -2.88
N GLY A 114 -10.59 9.89 -3.73
CA GLY A 114 -10.77 8.87 -4.75
C GLY A 114 -9.86 7.67 -4.50
N VAL A 115 -10.39 6.48 -4.74
CA VAL A 115 -9.61 5.24 -4.71
C VAL A 115 -9.55 4.65 -6.11
N ILE A 116 -8.36 4.52 -6.64
CA ILE A 116 -8.12 3.92 -7.96
C ILE A 116 -7.44 2.58 -7.78
N THR A 117 -7.93 1.57 -8.46
CA THR A 117 -7.30 0.25 -8.50
C THR A 117 -7.37 -0.34 -9.92
N PRO A 118 -6.36 -1.10 -10.37
CA PRO A 118 -6.38 -1.75 -11.68
C PRO A 118 -7.37 -2.93 -11.76
N PHE A 119 -7.80 -3.47 -10.62
CA PHE A 119 -8.54 -4.74 -10.58
C PHE A 119 -9.98 -4.60 -10.10
N VAL A 120 -10.91 -5.16 -10.86
CA VAL A 120 -12.35 -5.13 -10.55
C VAL A 120 -12.66 -5.81 -9.20
N ASN A 121 -11.98 -6.92 -8.88
CA ASN A 121 -12.19 -7.61 -7.62
C ASN A 121 -11.78 -6.73 -6.42
N GLN A 122 -10.63 -6.03 -6.52
CA GLN A 122 -10.19 -5.09 -5.50
C GLN A 122 -11.17 -3.93 -5.37
N LYS A 123 -11.61 -3.34 -6.49
CA LYS A 123 -12.63 -2.30 -6.50
C LYS A 123 -13.88 -2.72 -5.74
N ASN A 124 -14.46 -3.88 -6.08
CA ASN A 124 -15.69 -4.37 -5.46
C ASN A 124 -15.50 -4.61 -3.95
N ALA A 125 -14.35 -5.14 -3.55
CA ALA A 125 -14.02 -5.36 -2.14
C ALA A 125 -13.87 -4.03 -1.37
N ILE A 126 -13.23 -3.01 -1.97
CA ILE A 126 -13.13 -1.66 -1.41
C ILE A 126 -14.51 -1.02 -1.26
N GLU A 127 -15.33 -1.01 -2.32
CA GLU A 127 -16.68 -0.42 -2.30
C GLU A 127 -17.55 -1.04 -1.22
N LYS A 128 -17.51 -2.37 -1.13
CA LYS A 128 -18.23 -3.10 -0.08
C LYS A 128 -17.79 -2.64 1.31
N ARG A 129 -16.49 -2.56 1.54
CA ARG A 129 -15.93 -2.20 2.84
C ARG A 129 -16.22 -0.75 3.22
N LEU A 130 -16.09 0.18 2.26
CA LEU A 130 -16.44 1.60 2.46
C LEU A 130 -17.91 1.76 2.84
N LYS A 131 -18.80 1.03 2.19
CA LYS A 131 -20.24 1.05 2.51
C LYS A 131 -20.53 0.49 3.90
N GLU A 132 -19.88 -0.60 4.30
CA GLU A 132 -20.01 -1.18 5.65
C GLU A 132 -19.60 -0.19 6.75
N GLU A 133 -18.64 0.71 6.47
CA GLU A 133 -18.16 1.74 7.40
C GLU A 133 -18.88 3.10 7.25
N GLY A 134 -19.87 3.20 6.36
CA GLY A 134 -20.61 4.44 6.14
C GLY A 134 -19.79 5.56 5.50
N LEU A 135 -18.81 5.22 4.68
CA LEU A 135 -17.90 6.13 3.98
C LEU A 135 -18.34 6.34 2.51
N ASP A 136 -19.63 6.60 2.29
CA ASP A 136 -20.23 6.70 0.95
C ASP A 136 -19.71 7.89 0.12
N GLN A 137 -19.07 8.87 0.76
CA GLN A 137 -18.44 10.02 0.09
C GLN A 137 -17.14 9.66 -0.65
N VAL A 138 -16.53 8.51 -0.37
CA VAL A 138 -15.32 8.06 -1.03
C VAL A 138 -15.67 7.38 -2.35
N VAL A 139 -15.16 7.91 -3.45
CA VAL A 139 -15.39 7.34 -4.77
C VAL A 139 -14.33 6.28 -5.06
N CYS A 140 -14.76 5.05 -5.34
CA CYS A 140 -13.85 3.97 -5.75
C CYS A 140 -14.12 3.56 -7.20
N GLY A 141 -13.06 3.30 -7.96
CA GLY A 141 -13.21 2.86 -9.34
C GLY A 141 -11.95 2.25 -9.95
N THR A 142 -12.13 1.63 -11.10
CA THR A 142 -10.99 1.35 -11.96
C THR A 142 -10.58 2.65 -12.69
N VAL A 143 -9.40 2.66 -13.28
CA VAL A 143 -8.86 3.85 -13.96
C VAL A 143 -9.83 4.46 -14.96
N HIS A 144 -10.56 3.64 -15.70
CA HIS A 144 -11.55 4.12 -16.70
C HIS A 144 -12.73 4.87 -16.05
N ALA A 145 -13.11 4.51 -14.82
CA ALA A 145 -14.19 5.18 -14.12
C ALA A 145 -13.82 6.60 -13.66
N PHE A 146 -12.53 6.89 -13.52
CA PHE A 146 -12.00 8.20 -13.15
C PHE A 146 -11.62 9.09 -14.35
N GLN A 147 -11.93 8.66 -15.58
CA GLN A 147 -11.60 9.46 -16.74
C GLN A 147 -12.43 10.75 -16.75
N GLY A 148 -11.76 11.89 -16.59
CA GLY A 148 -12.38 13.21 -16.47
C GLY A 148 -12.67 13.70 -15.05
N ASP A 149 -12.67 12.84 -14.04
CA ASP A 149 -12.86 13.22 -12.64
C ASP A 149 -11.52 13.47 -11.92
N GLU A 150 -11.54 14.27 -10.86
CA GLU A 150 -10.36 14.58 -10.05
C GLU A 150 -10.75 14.69 -8.58
N LYS A 151 -9.80 14.41 -7.67
CA LYS A 151 -9.99 14.47 -6.22
C LYS A 151 -8.80 15.15 -5.57
N ASP A 152 -9.01 15.70 -4.38
CA ASP A 152 -7.92 16.28 -3.59
C ASP A 152 -6.88 15.20 -3.30
N VAL A 153 -7.34 14.01 -2.92
CA VAL A 153 -6.50 12.85 -2.61
C VAL A 153 -6.88 11.66 -3.47
N ILE A 154 -5.88 11.05 -4.07
CA ILE A 154 -6.01 9.73 -4.71
C ILE A 154 -5.23 8.69 -3.92
N LEU A 155 -5.93 7.62 -3.55
CA LEU A 155 -5.36 6.39 -3.00
C LEU A 155 -5.25 5.39 -4.16
N PHE A 156 -4.04 5.10 -4.60
CA PHE A 156 -3.79 4.13 -5.66
C PHE A 156 -3.49 2.76 -5.04
N SER A 157 -4.49 1.88 -5.06
CA SER A 157 -4.45 0.53 -4.51
C SER A 157 -4.00 -0.46 -5.57
N THR A 158 -2.81 -1.03 -5.41
CA THR A 158 -2.18 -1.84 -6.44
C THR A 158 -2.61 -3.30 -6.42
N ALA A 159 -3.06 -3.78 -5.27
CA ALA A 159 -3.43 -5.17 -4.98
C ALA A 159 -2.34 -6.19 -5.34
N ILE A 160 -1.06 -5.80 -5.18
CA ILE A 160 0.07 -6.71 -5.33
C ILE A 160 0.26 -7.50 -4.04
N THR A 161 0.16 -8.82 -4.14
CA THR A 161 0.25 -9.76 -3.01
C THR A 161 1.20 -10.91 -3.34
N GLY A 162 1.45 -11.80 -2.36
CA GLY A 162 2.23 -13.01 -2.56
C GLY A 162 1.68 -13.94 -3.65
N GLN A 163 0.39 -13.83 -3.97
CA GLN A 163 -0.27 -14.63 -5.03
C GLN A 163 -0.28 -13.94 -6.40
N THR A 164 0.21 -12.71 -6.51
CA THR A 164 0.29 -12.02 -7.79
C THR A 164 1.32 -12.73 -8.69
N GLY A 165 0.85 -13.25 -9.82
CA GLY A 165 1.68 -13.91 -10.81
C GLY A 165 2.30 -12.94 -11.82
N GLU A 166 3.35 -13.40 -12.52
CA GLU A 166 4.09 -12.62 -13.52
C GLU A 166 3.20 -12.10 -14.66
N GLY A 167 2.22 -12.89 -15.12
CA GLY A 167 1.30 -12.45 -16.18
C GLY A 167 0.40 -11.28 -15.74
N THR A 168 -0.08 -11.30 -14.50
CA THR A 168 -0.87 -10.19 -13.94
C THR A 168 -0.02 -8.94 -13.76
N TYR A 169 1.19 -9.10 -13.25
CA TYR A 169 2.11 -8.00 -13.09
C TYR A 169 2.59 -7.44 -14.44
N GLY A 170 2.91 -8.31 -15.41
CA GLY A 170 3.27 -7.92 -16.77
C GLY A 170 2.20 -7.08 -17.45
N TRP A 171 0.92 -7.43 -17.25
CA TRP A 171 -0.18 -6.59 -17.73
C TRP A 171 -0.19 -5.20 -17.04
N LEU A 172 0.03 -5.15 -15.72
CA LEU A 172 0.02 -3.89 -14.96
C LEU A 172 1.17 -2.97 -15.38
N LYS A 173 2.40 -3.49 -15.43
CA LYS A 173 3.60 -2.68 -15.75
C LYS A 173 3.59 -2.13 -17.19
N ASN A 174 2.94 -2.83 -18.11
CA ASN A 174 2.82 -2.42 -19.51
C ASN A 174 1.63 -1.49 -19.77
N ASN A 175 0.82 -1.20 -18.76
CA ASN A 175 -0.37 -0.36 -18.91
C ASN A 175 -0.06 1.11 -18.56
N ARG A 176 0.70 1.77 -19.44
CA ARG A 176 1.17 3.15 -19.28
C ARG A 176 0.03 4.15 -19.11
N GLU A 177 -1.05 3.98 -19.85
CA GLU A 177 -2.23 4.83 -19.81
C GLU A 177 -2.89 4.78 -18.43
N LEU A 178 -2.96 3.59 -17.83
CA LEU A 178 -3.50 3.38 -16.50
C LEU A 178 -2.70 4.18 -15.45
N ILE A 179 -1.37 4.06 -15.48
CA ILE A 179 -0.48 4.74 -14.55
C ILE A 179 -0.57 6.26 -14.74
N ASN A 180 -0.51 6.73 -15.98
CA ASN A 180 -0.62 8.15 -16.30
C ASN A 180 -1.93 8.75 -15.80
N VAL A 181 -3.06 8.07 -16.02
CA VAL A 181 -4.36 8.53 -15.55
C VAL A 181 -4.41 8.52 -14.02
N ALA A 182 -4.02 7.42 -13.35
CA ALA A 182 -4.08 7.33 -11.89
C ALA A 182 -3.32 8.49 -11.21
N VAL A 183 -2.11 8.78 -11.65
CA VAL A 183 -1.28 9.87 -11.13
C VAL A 183 -1.95 11.24 -11.38
N SER A 184 -2.46 11.46 -12.60
CA SER A 184 -3.01 12.77 -13.00
C SER A 184 -4.38 13.09 -12.40
N ARG A 185 -5.00 12.20 -11.61
CA ARG A 185 -6.27 12.45 -10.91
C ARG A 185 -6.10 13.11 -9.54
N ALA A 186 -4.90 13.03 -8.96
CA ALA A 186 -4.61 13.61 -7.65
C ALA A 186 -4.29 15.11 -7.76
N ARG A 187 -5.08 15.95 -7.11
CA ARG A 187 -4.83 17.39 -7.06
C ARG A 187 -3.74 17.74 -6.05
N GLU A 188 -3.91 17.29 -4.82
CA GLU A 188 -3.07 17.68 -3.68
C GLU A 188 -2.15 16.55 -3.24
N GLN A 189 -2.67 15.31 -3.18
CA GLN A 189 -1.91 14.17 -2.66
C GLN A 189 -2.17 12.88 -3.43
N LEU A 190 -1.10 12.19 -3.77
CA LEU A 190 -1.11 10.82 -4.29
C LEU A 190 -0.53 9.88 -3.24
N ILE A 191 -1.33 8.89 -2.84
CA ILE A 191 -0.92 7.84 -1.90
C ILE A 191 -0.90 6.51 -2.66
N VAL A 192 0.27 5.92 -2.80
CA VAL A 192 0.43 4.61 -3.44
C VAL A 192 0.52 3.53 -2.36
N LEU A 193 -0.43 2.59 -2.38
CA LEU A 193 -0.45 1.44 -1.49
C LEU A 193 0.03 0.22 -2.26
N SER A 194 1.06 -0.45 -1.78
CA SER A 194 1.60 -1.66 -2.40
C SER A 194 2.38 -2.49 -1.39
N ASN A 195 2.78 -3.69 -1.76
CA ASN A 195 3.68 -4.52 -0.97
C ASN A 195 5.06 -4.54 -1.62
N THR A 196 6.04 -3.89 -0.98
CA THR A 196 7.41 -3.74 -1.50
C THR A 196 8.06 -5.08 -1.81
N ARG A 197 7.99 -6.04 -0.91
CA ARG A 197 8.59 -7.38 -1.08
C ARG A 197 8.07 -8.09 -2.33
N ASN A 198 6.76 -8.06 -2.53
CA ASN A 198 6.15 -8.71 -3.68
C ASN A 198 6.40 -7.94 -4.98
N LEU A 199 6.47 -6.62 -4.91
CA LEU A 199 6.83 -5.78 -6.05
C LEU A 199 8.27 -6.08 -6.51
N GLU A 200 9.23 -6.11 -5.60
CA GLU A 200 10.64 -6.43 -5.89
C GLU A 200 10.80 -7.86 -6.44
N ARG A 201 10.01 -8.82 -5.93
CA ARG A 201 9.98 -10.19 -6.47
C ARG A 201 9.53 -10.26 -7.93
N LEU A 202 8.62 -9.38 -8.32
CA LEU A 202 8.01 -9.38 -9.67
C LEU A 202 8.75 -8.49 -10.67
N HIS A 203 9.48 -7.49 -10.17
CA HIS A 203 10.27 -6.59 -11.01
C HIS A 203 11.46 -7.32 -11.64
N ARG A 204 11.76 -6.99 -12.91
CA ARG A 204 12.93 -7.47 -13.66
C ARG A 204 13.77 -6.26 -14.08
N GLN A 205 15.01 -6.19 -13.65
CA GLN A 205 15.89 -5.02 -13.90
C GLN A 205 16.14 -4.71 -15.37
N GLU A 206 16.00 -5.71 -16.24
CA GLU A 206 16.28 -5.58 -17.68
C GLU A 206 15.05 -5.16 -18.49
N GLU A 207 13.89 -4.99 -17.86
CA GLU A 207 12.62 -4.69 -18.53
C GLU A 207 12.11 -3.30 -18.15
N GLU A 208 11.47 -2.62 -19.12
CA GLU A 208 10.72 -1.39 -18.82
C GLU A 208 9.57 -1.70 -17.87
N ASP A 209 9.48 -0.93 -16.79
CA ASP A 209 8.50 -1.13 -15.73
C ASP A 209 8.04 0.21 -15.16
N ASP A 210 7.13 0.84 -15.86
CA ASP A 210 6.59 2.16 -15.47
C ASP A 210 5.91 2.14 -14.11
N PHE A 211 5.39 0.98 -13.70
CA PHE A 211 4.75 0.83 -12.40
C PHE A 211 5.77 0.80 -11.26
N TYR A 212 6.84 0.04 -11.43
CA TYR A 212 7.95 0.04 -10.48
C TYR A 212 8.60 1.42 -10.38
N ASP A 213 8.81 2.08 -11.53
CA ASP A 213 9.35 3.44 -11.60
C ASP A 213 8.47 4.44 -10.85
N LEU A 214 7.13 4.33 -10.94
CA LEU A 214 6.23 5.16 -10.15
C LEU A 214 6.44 4.94 -8.65
N VAL A 215 6.50 3.69 -8.21
CA VAL A 215 6.70 3.36 -6.79
C VAL A 215 8.04 3.92 -6.31
N GLN A 216 9.12 3.73 -7.08
CA GLN A 216 10.44 4.28 -6.72
C GLN A 216 10.45 5.81 -6.70
N TYR A 217 9.79 6.44 -7.67
CA TYR A 217 9.64 7.90 -7.71
C TYR A 217 8.93 8.43 -6.46
N VAL A 218 7.80 7.80 -6.07
CA VAL A 218 7.04 8.20 -4.88
C VAL A 218 7.86 7.98 -3.60
N ARG A 219 8.59 6.88 -3.50
CA ARG A 219 9.49 6.61 -2.36
C ARG A 219 10.63 7.62 -2.23
N THR A 220 11.20 8.02 -3.36
CA THR A 220 12.37 8.93 -3.38
C THR A 220 11.97 10.39 -3.17
N ASN A 221 10.85 10.84 -3.76
CA ASN A 221 10.45 12.25 -3.77
C ASN A 221 9.36 12.59 -2.75
N GLY A 222 8.84 11.58 -2.06
CA GLY A 222 7.77 11.70 -1.07
C GLY A 222 8.17 11.14 0.30
N THR A 223 7.14 10.77 1.05
CA THR A 223 7.30 10.08 2.33
C THR A 223 6.91 8.62 2.18
N SER A 224 7.63 7.75 2.90
CA SER A 224 7.32 6.33 2.94
C SER A 224 6.93 5.91 4.35
N ARG A 225 5.92 5.07 4.47
CA ARG A 225 5.58 4.40 5.73
C ARG A 225 5.35 2.92 5.47
N VAL A 226 5.73 2.10 6.43
CA VAL A 226 5.45 0.65 6.44
C VAL A 226 4.25 0.43 7.36
N THR A 227 3.28 -0.34 6.91
CA THR A 227 2.26 -0.83 7.84
C THR A 227 2.84 -1.98 8.63
N PRO A 228 2.68 -2.00 9.96
CA PRO A 228 3.07 -3.16 10.73
C PRO A 228 2.25 -4.37 10.28
N ARG A 229 2.83 -5.56 10.41
CA ARG A 229 2.10 -6.79 10.12
C ARG A 229 0.87 -6.88 11.03
N ASN A 230 -0.28 -6.53 10.50
CA ASN A 230 -1.52 -6.56 11.25
C ASN A 230 -2.08 -7.98 11.26
N THR A 231 -2.22 -8.54 12.45
CA THR A 231 -2.86 -9.83 12.68
C THR A 231 -4.34 -9.66 13.01
N ALA A 232 -4.90 -8.50 12.66
CA ALA A 232 -6.29 -8.17 12.91
C ALA A 232 -7.22 -9.27 12.38
N SER A 233 -8.15 -9.58 13.19
CA SER A 233 -9.26 -10.43 12.85
C SER A 233 -10.55 -9.64 12.86
N ARG A 234 -11.57 -10.23 12.36
CA ARG A 234 -12.94 -9.81 12.59
C ARG A 234 -13.22 -9.81 14.10
N ALA A 235 -13.05 -8.67 14.73
CA ALA A 235 -13.21 -8.50 16.16
C ALA A 235 -14.67 -8.68 16.55
N LEU A 236 -14.91 -9.72 17.32
CA LEU A 236 -16.12 -9.81 18.12
C LEU A 236 -15.91 -8.91 19.35
N GLY A 237 -16.39 -7.67 19.27
CA GLY A 237 -16.45 -6.75 20.40
C GLY A 237 -15.08 -6.38 20.99
N ILE A 238 -14.53 -5.27 20.54
CA ILE A 238 -13.30 -4.71 21.08
C ILE A 238 -13.55 -4.30 22.53
N LYS A 239 -12.83 -4.91 23.45
CA LYS A 239 -12.79 -4.45 24.85
C LYS A 239 -11.77 -3.32 24.96
N PRO A 240 -12.00 -2.32 25.83
CA PRO A 240 -11.01 -1.30 26.09
C PRO A 240 -9.68 -1.93 26.51
N TYR A 241 -8.60 -1.32 26.07
CA TYR A 241 -7.25 -1.67 26.45
C TYR A 241 -7.11 -1.58 27.98
N SER A 242 -6.51 -2.58 28.60
CA SER A 242 -6.33 -2.62 30.05
C SER A 242 -5.12 -3.45 30.43
N THR A 243 -4.53 -3.15 31.56
CA THR A 243 -3.42 -3.93 32.18
C THR A 243 -3.74 -5.43 32.26
N ALA A 244 -5.00 -5.78 32.52
CA ALA A 244 -5.46 -7.17 32.54
C ALA A 244 -5.42 -7.84 31.16
N THR A 245 -5.55 -7.08 30.08
CA THR A 245 -5.40 -7.58 28.70
C THR A 245 -3.94 -7.81 28.38
N GLU A 246 -3.04 -6.90 28.76
CA GLU A 246 -1.60 -7.05 28.58
C GLU A 246 -1.05 -8.26 29.34
N GLU A 247 -1.46 -8.46 30.60
CA GLU A 247 -1.05 -9.61 31.40
C GLU A 247 -1.52 -10.92 30.78
N ALA A 248 -2.76 -10.96 30.32
CA ALA A 248 -3.31 -12.13 29.63
C ALA A 248 -2.57 -12.41 28.31
N PHE A 249 -2.19 -11.36 27.58
CA PHE A 249 -1.41 -11.49 26.35
C PHE A 249 0.01 -11.99 26.65
N LEU A 250 0.69 -11.42 27.63
CA LEU A 250 2.03 -11.84 28.05
C LEU A 250 2.05 -13.35 28.42
N THR A 251 1.04 -13.79 29.19
CA THR A 251 0.89 -15.20 29.55
C THR A 251 0.71 -16.08 28.31
N THR A 252 -0.15 -15.66 27.38
CA THR A 252 -0.44 -16.40 26.16
C THR A 252 0.77 -16.42 25.21
N LEU A 253 1.49 -15.30 25.13
CA LEU A 253 2.68 -15.15 24.30
C LEU A 253 3.84 -16.03 24.79
N ASN A 254 4.12 -16.03 26.10
CA ASN A 254 5.13 -16.91 26.68
C ASN A 254 4.79 -18.39 26.45
N HIS A 255 3.54 -18.79 26.71
CA HIS A 255 3.08 -20.15 26.48
C HIS A 255 3.20 -20.54 24.98
N ALA A 256 2.94 -19.62 24.05
CA ALA A 256 3.08 -19.89 22.63
C ALA A 256 4.56 -20.04 22.20
N LEU A 257 5.45 -19.21 22.76
CA LEU A 257 6.90 -19.29 22.50
C LEU A 257 7.50 -20.60 23.04
N ASP A 258 7.10 -21.03 24.25
CA ASP A 258 7.57 -22.29 24.84
C ASP A 258 7.15 -23.52 24.05
N ASN A 259 6.05 -23.42 23.30
CA ASN A 259 5.51 -24.51 22.47
C ASN A 259 5.80 -24.36 20.98
N LEU A 260 6.72 -23.49 20.60
CA LEU A 260 7.28 -23.52 19.26
C LEU A 260 8.19 -24.74 19.10
N TRP A 261 8.29 -25.24 17.87
CA TRP A 261 9.20 -26.33 17.50
C TRP A 261 10.70 -25.98 17.63
N LEU A 262 11.01 -24.74 18.00
CA LEU A 262 12.32 -24.23 18.37
C LEU A 262 12.63 -24.64 19.82
N SER A 263 13.92 -24.82 20.13
CA SER A 263 14.39 -25.29 21.45
C SER A 263 13.72 -24.56 22.61
N GLN A 264 13.24 -25.31 23.60
CA GLN A 264 12.66 -24.75 24.82
C GLN A 264 13.60 -23.73 25.48
N ASN A 265 13.03 -22.65 26.05
CA ASN A 265 13.76 -21.56 26.71
C ASN A 265 14.68 -20.70 25.80
N ARG A 266 14.53 -20.79 24.48
CA ARG A 266 15.30 -19.94 23.55
C ARG A 266 14.89 -18.48 23.58
N PHE A 267 13.62 -18.20 23.86
CA PHE A 267 13.05 -16.87 23.84
C PHE A 267 12.64 -16.37 25.22
N SER A 268 12.60 -15.06 25.37
CA SER A 268 12.00 -14.38 26.52
C SER A 268 11.26 -13.14 26.05
N VAL A 269 10.22 -12.76 26.78
CA VAL A 269 9.42 -11.57 26.49
C VAL A 269 9.59 -10.57 27.62
N GLU A 270 9.79 -9.31 27.24
CA GLU A 270 9.75 -8.19 28.17
C GLU A 270 8.62 -7.25 27.77
N LYS A 271 7.99 -6.64 28.76
CA LYS A 271 6.84 -5.75 28.61
C LYS A 271 7.27 -4.30 28.86
N GLU A 272 6.64 -3.35 28.16
CA GLU A 272 6.88 -1.91 28.32
C GLU A 272 8.37 -1.50 28.19
N VAL A 273 9.04 -2.02 27.18
CA VAL A 273 10.48 -1.79 26.98
C VAL A 273 10.71 -0.44 26.31
N ALA A 274 11.58 0.39 26.90
CA ALA A 274 11.96 1.65 26.27
C ALA A 274 12.64 1.40 24.92
N VAL A 275 12.32 2.21 23.91
CA VAL A 275 12.90 2.08 22.55
C VAL A 275 14.43 2.13 22.60
N SER A 276 15.00 3.04 23.40
CA SER A 276 16.44 3.19 23.61
C SER A 276 17.11 2.02 24.36
N GLN A 277 16.34 1.08 24.92
CA GLN A 277 16.85 -0.17 25.50
C GLN A 277 16.87 -1.31 24.49
N VAL A 278 16.07 -1.20 23.42
CA VAL A 278 16.01 -2.19 22.34
C VAL A 278 17.08 -1.93 21.29
N PHE A 279 17.33 -0.66 20.97
CA PHE A 279 18.26 -0.23 19.95
C PHE A 279 19.36 0.66 20.55
N GLU A 280 20.60 0.48 20.08
CA GLU A 280 21.77 1.23 20.58
C GLU A 280 21.80 2.67 20.02
N ASP A 281 21.45 2.84 18.75
CA ASP A 281 21.56 4.11 18.04
C ASP A 281 20.20 4.61 17.54
N ASN A 282 19.99 5.93 17.50
CA ASN A 282 18.78 6.55 16.94
C ASN A 282 18.93 6.76 15.42
N LEU A 283 18.91 5.67 14.65
CA LEU A 283 19.06 5.70 13.19
C LEU A 283 17.89 6.43 12.48
N SER A 284 16.72 6.46 13.08
CA SER A 284 15.54 7.14 12.55
C SER A 284 15.51 8.65 12.83
N CYS A 285 16.42 9.17 13.63
CA CYS A 285 16.43 10.55 14.12
C CYS A 285 15.09 10.96 14.79
N SER A 286 14.36 10.02 15.34
CA SER A 286 13.06 10.25 15.98
C SER A 286 13.20 10.64 17.44
N ASP A 287 12.48 11.67 17.88
CA ASP A 287 12.34 12.05 19.28
C ASP A 287 11.72 10.96 20.15
N LEU A 288 10.86 10.11 19.54
CA LEU A 288 10.23 8.98 20.20
C LEU A 288 11.25 7.91 20.62
N PHE A 289 12.45 7.88 20.03
CA PHE A 289 13.51 6.98 20.42
C PHE A 289 13.85 7.06 21.92
N TYR A 290 13.85 8.27 22.48
CA TYR A 290 14.17 8.50 23.89
C TYR A 290 12.98 8.44 24.85
N THR A 291 11.76 8.66 24.33
CA THR A 291 10.56 8.78 25.17
C THR A 291 9.55 7.67 24.95
N GLY A 292 9.70 6.90 23.85
CA GLY A 292 8.79 5.83 23.47
C GLY A 292 9.06 4.52 24.19
N ARG A 293 8.02 3.69 24.26
CA ARG A 293 8.08 2.32 24.76
C ARG A 293 7.35 1.41 23.78
N PHE A 294 7.85 0.18 23.64
CA PHE A 294 7.16 -0.91 23.00
C PHE A 294 6.36 -1.71 24.03
N ASP A 295 5.18 -2.17 23.65
CA ASP A 295 4.34 -2.95 24.56
C ASP A 295 5.00 -4.27 24.94
N PHE A 296 5.54 -5.00 23.94
CA PHE A 296 6.25 -6.26 24.15
C PHE A 296 7.44 -6.38 23.19
N VAL A 297 8.55 -6.88 23.71
CA VAL A 297 9.74 -7.22 22.91
C VAL A 297 10.12 -8.67 23.20
N VAL A 298 10.24 -9.45 22.12
CA VAL A 298 10.72 -10.83 22.20
C VAL A 298 12.23 -10.81 22.00
N TYR A 299 12.93 -11.43 22.91
CA TYR A 299 14.39 -11.59 22.88
C TYR A 299 14.76 -13.05 22.65
N GLU A 300 15.73 -13.28 21.79
CA GLU A 300 16.43 -14.55 21.72
C GLU A 300 17.56 -14.59 22.75
N ARG A 301 17.60 -15.67 23.50
CA ARG A 301 18.66 -15.90 24.51
C ARG A 301 19.79 -16.71 23.89
N ASN A 302 20.98 -16.17 23.90
CA ASN A 302 22.20 -16.93 23.72
C ASN A 302 22.93 -16.99 25.06
N SER A 303 23.83 -17.96 25.29
CA SER A 303 24.45 -18.31 26.57
C SER A 303 25.01 -17.13 27.41
N GLN A 304 25.20 -15.95 26.80
CA GLN A 304 25.72 -14.77 27.51
C GLN A 304 24.99 -13.45 27.20
N ARG A 305 24.10 -13.40 26.20
CA ARG A 305 23.41 -12.17 25.78
C ARG A 305 21.98 -12.46 25.33
N LYS A 306 21.12 -11.46 25.42
CA LYS A 306 19.78 -11.47 24.82
C LYS A 306 19.77 -10.46 23.66
N TYR A 307 19.17 -10.86 22.55
CA TYR A 307 19.05 -10.02 21.35
C TYR A 307 17.56 -9.81 21.05
N PRO A 308 17.11 -8.57 20.82
CA PRO A 308 15.74 -8.34 20.40
C PRO A 308 15.53 -8.93 18.99
N VAL A 309 14.45 -9.68 18.80
CA VAL A 309 14.14 -10.33 17.52
C VAL A 309 12.79 -9.93 16.97
N LEU A 310 11.86 -9.49 17.81
CA LEU A 310 10.52 -9.15 17.38
C LEU A 310 9.89 -8.14 18.34
N VAL A 311 9.25 -7.11 17.80
CA VAL A 311 8.43 -6.16 18.55
C VAL A 311 6.95 -6.49 18.34
N ILE A 312 6.15 -6.47 19.41
CA ILE A 312 4.71 -6.68 19.33
C ILE A 312 3.99 -5.55 20.04
N GLU A 313 3.01 -4.95 19.38
CA GLU A 313 2.11 -3.93 19.92
C GLU A 313 0.69 -4.48 20.05
N LEU A 314 -0.03 -4.13 21.11
CA LEU A 314 -1.44 -4.45 21.27
C LEU A 314 -2.32 -3.26 20.85
N ASP A 315 -3.17 -3.50 19.88
CA ASP A 315 -4.07 -2.47 19.35
C ASP A 315 -5.43 -2.48 20.04
N GLY A 316 -5.77 -1.36 20.67
CA GLY A 316 -7.12 -1.04 21.14
C GLY A 316 -7.87 -0.15 20.16
N ARG A 317 -9.13 0.17 20.45
CA ARG A 317 -9.96 1.10 19.64
C ARG A 317 -9.37 2.51 19.52
N GLU A 318 -8.62 2.93 20.51
CA GLU A 318 -7.97 4.25 20.59
C GLU A 318 -6.94 4.47 19.48
N HIS A 319 -6.39 3.40 18.90
CA HIS A 319 -5.47 3.46 17.75
C HIS A 319 -6.17 3.85 16.44
N TYR A 320 -7.49 3.80 16.39
CA TYR A 320 -8.28 3.99 15.17
C TYR A 320 -9.03 5.35 15.14
N GLY A 321 -8.45 6.46 15.43
CA GLY A 321 -9.13 7.74 15.33
C GLY A 321 -8.48 8.88 16.11
N ASN A 322 -7.39 8.58 16.77
CA ASN A 322 -6.61 9.60 17.48
C ASN A 322 -5.31 9.88 16.70
N GLU A 323 -5.22 11.07 16.09
CA GLU A 323 -4.06 11.48 15.28
C GLU A 323 -2.74 11.41 16.05
N ILE A 324 -2.75 11.71 17.35
CA ILE A 324 -1.56 11.66 18.21
C ILE A 324 -1.08 10.22 18.37
N VAL A 325 -2.01 9.29 18.60
CA VAL A 325 -1.69 7.86 18.71
C VAL A 325 -1.18 7.33 17.38
N MET A 326 -1.85 7.64 16.28
CA MET A 326 -1.42 7.25 14.93
C MET A 326 -0.05 7.82 14.56
N ALA A 327 0.26 9.06 14.98
CA ALA A 327 1.58 9.65 14.75
C ALA A 327 2.68 8.94 15.54
N ARG A 328 2.41 8.56 16.80
CA ARG A 328 3.34 7.76 17.62
C ARG A 328 3.57 6.37 17.04
N ASP A 329 2.50 5.74 16.56
CA ASP A 329 2.56 4.44 15.92
C ASP A 329 3.46 4.45 14.67
N ARG A 330 3.30 5.47 13.80
CA ARG A 330 4.17 5.66 12.63
C ARG A 330 5.64 5.81 13.01
N LYS A 331 5.92 6.60 14.04
CA LYS A 331 7.30 6.78 14.54
C LYS A 331 7.90 5.47 15.05
N LYS A 332 7.11 4.63 15.75
CA LYS A 332 7.56 3.29 16.18
C LYS A 332 7.87 2.39 14.97
N GLU A 333 7.03 2.41 13.95
CA GLU A 333 7.23 1.68 12.71
C GLU A 333 8.52 2.13 11.97
N GLU A 334 8.75 3.45 11.89
CA GLU A 334 9.95 4.03 11.28
C GLU A 334 11.21 3.63 12.03
N ILE A 335 11.16 3.66 13.37
CA ILE A 335 12.28 3.23 14.22
C ILE A 335 12.58 1.74 13.99
N CYS A 336 11.58 0.88 14.06
CA CYS A 336 11.78 -0.56 13.83
C CYS A 336 12.35 -0.83 12.44
N ARG A 337 11.84 -0.16 11.40
CA ARG A 337 12.34 -0.30 10.03
C ARG A 337 13.80 0.16 9.90
N ALA A 338 14.16 1.28 10.51
CA ALA A 338 15.53 1.79 10.47
C ALA A 338 16.54 0.80 11.07
N HIS A 339 16.10 -0.08 11.95
CA HIS A 339 16.91 -1.10 12.62
C HIS A 339 16.66 -2.52 12.07
N ASP A 340 16.00 -2.66 10.91
CA ASP A 340 15.66 -3.95 10.32
C ASP A 340 14.89 -4.89 11.29
N MET A 341 14.08 -4.29 12.17
CA MET A 341 13.29 -4.99 13.19
C MET A 341 11.85 -5.12 12.75
N GLU A 342 11.28 -6.32 12.81
CA GLU A 342 9.85 -6.52 12.54
C GLU A 342 8.99 -6.09 13.71
N LEU A 343 7.92 -5.35 13.41
CA LEU A 343 6.88 -4.98 14.35
C LEU A 343 5.57 -5.65 13.94
N ILE A 344 4.97 -6.40 14.85
CA ILE A 344 3.67 -7.05 14.68
C ILE A 344 2.64 -6.37 15.57
N ARG A 345 1.46 -6.08 15.01
CA ARG A 345 0.31 -5.59 15.77
C ARG A 345 -0.71 -6.69 16.00
N VAL A 346 -1.18 -6.80 17.24
CA VAL A 346 -2.21 -7.76 17.64
C VAL A 346 -3.38 -7.00 18.24
N GLU A 347 -4.59 -7.20 17.72
CA GLU A 347 -5.77 -6.62 18.35
C GLU A 347 -6.04 -7.20 19.74
N ASN A 348 -6.50 -6.36 20.66
CA ASN A 348 -6.84 -6.73 22.03
C ASN A 348 -7.81 -7.93 22.13
N SER A 349 -8.70 -8.09 21.16
CA SER A 349 -9.65 -9.21 21.09
C SER A 349 -8.97 -10.58 20.94
N TYR A 350 -7.71 -10.60 20.52
CA TYR A 350 -6.89 -11.82 20.32
C TYR A 350 -5.86 -12.05 21.40
N ALA A 351 -5.71 -11.13 22.34
CA ALA A 351 -4.72 -11.22 23.41
C ALA A 351 -4.76 -12.55 24.19
N ARG A 352 -5.91 -13.21 24.25
CA ARG A 352 -6.12 -14.49 24.97
C ARG A 352 -6.24 -15.71 24.06
N ARG A 353 -6.04 -15.55 22.74
CA ARG A 353 -6.25 -16.65 21.77
C ARG A 353 -4.94 -17.34 21.43
N TYR A 354 -4.58 -18.33 22.21
CA TYR A 354 -3.35 -19.10 22.09
C TYR A 354 -3.05 -19.56 20.65
N GLN A 355 -3.99 -20.21 19.97
CA GLN A 355 -3.77 -20.73 18.61
C GLN A 355 -3.50 -19.62 17.57
N HIS A 356 -4.09 -18.45 17.79
CA HIS A 356 -3.85 -17.30 16.93
C HIS A 356 -2.43 -16.74 17.14
N ILE A 357 -2.04 -16.52 18.39
CA ILE A 357 -0.70 -16.04 18.75
C ILE A 357 0.37 -17.03 18.30
N LYS A 358 0.17 -18.33 18.54
CA LYS A 358 1.10 -19.37 18.10
C LYS A 358 1.30 -19.36 16.60
N ARG A 359 0.23 -19.25 15.80
CA ARG A 359 0.32 -19.17 14.33
C ARG A 359 1.10 -17.96 13.85
N ILE A 360 0.93 -16.80 14.48
CA ILE A 360 1.69 -15.59 14.17
C ILE A 360 3.19 -15.85 14.35
N LEU A 361 3.57 -16.40 15.51
CA LEU A 361 4.96 -16.69 15.83
C LEU A 361 5.54 -17.76 14.88
N GLU A 362 4.80 -18.81 14.60
CA GLU A 362 5.22 -19.85 13.63
C GLU A 362 5.46 -19.26 12.25
N THR A 363 4.58 -18.37 11.78
CA THR A 363 4.73 -17.69 10.48
C THR A 363 5.96 -16.78 10.49
N TYR A 364 6.15 -16.00 11.53
CA TYR A 364 7.31 -15.11 11.66
C TYR A 364 8.63 -15.90 11.66
N PHE A 365 8.78 -16.87 12.56
CA PHE A 365 10.02 -17.63 12.67
C PHE A 365 10.26 -18.62 11.51
N ALA A 366 9.25 -18.96 10.71
CA ALA A 366 9.44 -19.70 9.46
C ALA A 366 9.94 -18.81 8.33
N ALA A 367 9.56 -17.52 8.30
CA ALA A 367 9.99 -16.55 7.31
C ALA A 367 11.40 -15.98 7.59
N ALA A 368 11.85 -16.04 8.84
CA ALA A 368 13.17 -15.57 9.27
C ALA A 368 14.31 -16.60 9.03
N ARG A 369 14.01 -17.74 8.41
CA ARG A 369 14.96 -18.75 7.94
C ARG A 369 15.21 -18.62 6.45
#